data_cb2828ec4b48f31af1d220ad2b45c057
#
_entry.id   cb2828ec4b48f31af1d220ad2b45c057
#
_cell.length_a   1.000
_cell.length_b   1.000
_cell.length_c   1.000
_cell.angle_alpha   90.00
_cell.angle_beta   90.00
_cell.angle_gamma   90.00
#
_symmetry.space_group_name_H-M   'P 1'
#
loop_
_entity.id
_entity.type
_entity.pdbx_description
1 polymer ?
#
loop_
_entity_poly.entity_id
_entity_poly.type
_entity_poly.pdbx_seq_one_letter_code
_entity_poly.pdbx_strand_id
1 'polypeptide(L)'
;MLFRSDVPDEAVEIHGITNEFLADKPTFVEVADRFLDFVRGSTLVIHNAAFDTGFLDMELGRIGRGKLSDYCKIVDTVKLAKQLLPGRAVSLDSLCRYYEIDNSSRTFHGALLDAELLAEVYVALTRGQDVLEMRNPDADNLPAIPKNLVVVTATVEELAEHERILDIAEKKAKATAAWRKLGVPTTEGEA
;
A
#
# COMPACT_ATOMS: atom_id res chain seq x y z
N MET A 1 0.89 -37.73 -16.65
CA MET A 1 1.95 -37.15 -17.49
C MET A 1 1.89 -35.65 -17.22
N LEU A 2 2.76 -35.17 -16.35
CA LEU A 2 2.78 -33.75 -15.94
C LEU A 2 3.55 -32.99 -17.01
N PHE A 3 2.88 -32.06 -17.67
CA PHE A 3 3.46 -31.28 -18.73
C PHE A 3 4.47 -30.29 -18.12
N ARG A 4 5.76 -30.51 -18.26
CA ARG A 4 6.75 -29.45 -18.26
C ARG A 4 6.65 -28.81 -19.64
N SER A 5 6.16 -27.59 -19.71
CA SER A 5 6.32 -26.77 -20.91
C SER A 5 7.74 -26.20 -20.93
N ASP A 6 8.36 -26.20 -22.08
CA ASP A 6 9.64 -25.52 -22.26
C ASP A 6 9.48 -24.01 -21.98
N VAL A 7 10.49 -23.43 -21.37
CA VAL A 7 10.55 -21.98 -21.14
C VAL A 7 11.00 -21.33 -22.46
N PRO A 8 10.22 -20.38 -22.99
CA PRO A 8 10.63 -19.64 -24.19
C PRO A 8 11.93 -18.85 -23.96
N ASP A 9 12.75 -18.74 -25.00
CA ASP A 9 14.04 -18.02 -24.92
C ASP A 9 13.87 -16.57 -24.46
N GLU A 10 12.80 -15.90 -24.89
CA GLU A 10 12.44 -14.54 -24.46
C GLU A 10 12.25 -14.44 -22.94
N ALA A 11 11.69 -15.46 -22.31
CA ALA A 11 11.53 -15.50 -20.86
C ALA A 11 12.86 -15.79 -20.15
N VAL A 12 13.69 -16.66 -20.73
CA VAL A 12 15.04 -16.95 -20.22
C VAL A 12 15.90 -15.69 -20.20
N GLU A 13 15.80 -14.83 -21.22
CA GLU A 13 16.50 -13.53 -21.27
C GLU A 13 16.09 -12.59 -20.11
N ILE A 14 14.83 -12.69 -19.64
CA ILE A 14 14.31 -11.83 -18.57
C ILE A 14 14.75 -12.32 -17.18
N HIS A 15 14.57 -13.61 -16.88
CA HIS A 15 14.76 -14.16 -15.52
C HIS A 15 15.97 -15.10 -15.39
N GLY A 16 16.66 -15.45 -16.48
CA GLY A 16 17.88 -16.27 -16.46
C GLY A 16 17.67 -17.76 -16.17
N ILE A 17 16.43 -18.24 -16.06
CA ILE A 17 16.13 -19.64 -15.73
C ILE A 17 16.00 -20.45 -17.01
N THR A 18 16.95 -21.36 -17.24
CA THR A 18 16.99 -22.21 -18.44
C THR A 18 16.20 -23.50 -18.25
N ASN A 19 15.83 -24.15 -19.37
CA ASN A 19 15.19 -25.47 -19.34
C ASN A 19 16.08 -26.54 -18.68
N GLU A 20 17.40 -26.44 -18.85
CA GLU A 20 18.38 -27.32 -18.22
C GLU A 20 18.37 -27.17 -16.70
N PHE A 21 18.33 -25.91 -16.19
CA PHE A 21 18.23 -25.65 -14.77
C PHE A 21 16.94 -26.23 -14.17
N LEU A 22 15.85 -26.23 -14.92
CA LEU A 22 14.56 -26.74 -14.45
C LEU A 22 14.43 -28.27 -14.54
N ALA A 23 15.31 -28.95 -15.27
CA ALA A 23 15.17 -30.37 -15.57
C ALA A 23 15.11 -31.26 -14.32
N ASP A 24 15.84 -30.89 -13.26
CA ASP A 24 15.92 -31.61 -11.99
C ASP A 24 15.03 -31.01 -10.88
N LYS A 25 14.30 -29.93 -11.15
CA LYS A 25 13.45 -29.29 -10.13
C LYS A 25 12.09 -30.00 -10.03
N PRO A 26 11.48 -29.99 -8.83
CA PRO A 26 10.16 -30.57 -8.63
C PRO A 26 9.10 -29.82 -9.46
N THR A 27 8.06 -30.53 -9.84
CA THR A 27 6.88 -29.94 -10.49
C THR A 27 6.01 -29.23 -9.47
N PHE A 28 5.11 -28.34 -9.94
CA PHE A 28 4.19 -27.64 -9.02
C PHE A 28 3.34 -28.61 -8.17
N VAL A 29 2.89 -29.72 -8.75
CA VAL A 29 2.10 -30.73 -8.05
C VAL A 29 2.86 -31.31 -6.84
N GLU A 30 4.17 -31.51 -6.98
CA GLU A 30 5.02 -32.10 -5.92
C GLU A 30 5.27 -31.11 -4.76
N VAL A 31 5.16 -29.80 -5.02
CA VAL A 31 5.43 -28.77 -4.02
C VAL A 31 4.18 -28.04 -3.54
N ALA A 32 3.03 -28.25 -4.18
CA ALA A 32 1.82 -27.49 -3.96
C ALA A 32 1.32 -27.56 -2.50
N ASP A 33 1.30 -28.72 -1.89
CA ASP A 33 0.83 -28.85 -0.51
C ASP A 33 1.76 -28.13 0.46
N ARG A 34 3.09 -28.25 0.27
CA ARG A 34 4.08 -27.54 1.07
C ARG A 34 3.98 -26.02 0.88
N PHE A 35 3.71 -25.57 -0.35
CA PHE A 35 3.48 -24.16 -0.65
C PHE A 35 2.20 -23.65 0.05
N LEU A 36 1.09 -24.39 -0.05
CA LEU A 36 -0.16 -24.03 0.60
C LEU A 36 -0.05 -23.97 2.12
N ASP A 37 0.67 -24.92 2.72
CA ASP A 37 0.91 -24.91 4.16
C ASP A 37 1.77 -23.72 4.60
N PHE A 38 2.74 -23.33 3.79
CA PHE A 38 3.57 -22.17 4.04
C PHE A 38 2.79 -20.85 4.01
N VAL A 39 1.87 -20.69 3.06
CA VAL A 39 1.10 -19.45 2.88
C VAL A 39 -0.18 -19.40 3.71
N ARG A 40 -0.61 -20.51 4.28
CA ARG A 40 -1.88 -20.64 5.00
C ARG A 40 -2.01 -19.66 6.16
N GLY A 41 -3.06 -18.85 6.15
CA GLY A 41 -3.34 -17.86 7.19
C GLY A 41 -2.43 -16.64 7.16
N SER A 42 -1.50 -16.56 6.20
CA SER A 42 -0.60 -15.42 6.02
C SER A 42 -1.22 -14.32 5.16
N THR A 43 -0.49 -13.23 4.99
CA THR A 43 -0.77 -12.21 3.98
C THR A 43 0.35 -12.22 2.95
N LEU A 44 0.02 -12.55 1.70
CA LEU A 44 0.93 -12.49 0.57
C LEU A 44 0.95 -11.08 0.00
N VAL A 45 2.13 -10.47 -0.03
CA VAL A 45 2.37 -9.17 -0.65
C VAL A 45 2.96 -9.41 -2.03
N ILE A 46 2.26 -9.00 -3.08
CA ILE A 46 2.62 -9.27 -4.47
C ILE A 46 2.56 -7.97 -5.27
N HIS A 47 3.54 -7.76 -6.15
CA HIS A 47 3.54 -6.63 -7.07
C HIS A 47 2.84 -6.99 -8.38
N ASN A 48 1.67 -6.40 -8.67
CA ASN A 48 0.77 -6.78 -9.74
C ASN A 48 0.17 -8.20 -9.55
N ALA A 49 -0.44 -8.40 -8.41
CA ALA A 49 -0.91 -9.71 -7.92
C ALA A 49 -1.80 -10.47 -8.91
N ALA A 50 -2.55 -9.79 -9.77
CA ALA A 50 -3.43 -10.44 -10.74
C ALA A 50 -2.68 -11.39 -11.69
N PHE A 51 -1.43 -11.09 -12.02
CA PHE A 51 -0.60 -11.94 -12.87
C PHE A 51 -0.22 -13.24 -12.15
N ASP A 52 0.38 -13.13 -10.96
CA ASP A 52 0.86 -14.29 -10.20
C ASP A 52 -0.30 -15.17 -9.70
N THR A 53 -1.35 -14.54 -9.18
CA THR A 53 -2.54 -15.27 -8.70
C THR A 53 -3.26 -16.00 -9.82
N GLY A 54 -3.27 -15.43 -11.04
CA GLY A 54 -3.86 -16.09 -12.19
C GLY A 54 -3.17 -17.41 -12.54
N PHE A 55 -1.84 -17.43 -12.53
CA PHE A 55 -1.06 -18.66 -12.75
C PHE A 55 -1.20 -19.65 -11.60
N LEU A 56 -1.12 -19.18 -10.35
CA LEU A 56 -1.25 -20.05 -9.17
C LEU A 56 -2.65 -20.68 -9.10
N ASP A 57 -3.69 -19.90 -9.33
CA ASP A 57 -5.08 -20.41 -9.35
C ASP A 57 -5.31 -21.45 -10.47
N MET A 58 -4.67 -21.23 -11.64
CA MET A 58 -4.72 -22.19 -12.73
C MET A 58 -4.03 -23.52 -12.35
N GLU A 59 -2.83 -23.45 -11.78
CA GLU A 59 -2.09 -24.65 -11.36
C GLU A 59 -2.77 -25.36 -10.20
N LEU A 60 -3.29 -24.64 -9.20
CA LEU A 60 -4.07 -25.18 -8.10
C LEU A 60 -5.36 -25.86 -8.61
N GLY A 61 -6.03 -25.22 -9.57
CA GLY A 61 -7.24 -25.80 -10.20
C GLY A 61 -6.97 -27.13 -10.92
N ARG A 62 -5.81 -27.27 -11.59
CA ARG A 62 -5.39 -28.51 -12.26
C ARG A 62 -5.22 -29.70 -11.32
N ILE A 63 -4.90 -29.44 -10.06
CA ILE A 63 -4.74 -30.48 -9.02
C ILE A 63 -5.94 -30.57 -8.08
N GLY A 64 -7.07 -29.94 -8.45
CA GLY A 64 -8.31 -30.00 -7.67
C GLY A 64 -8.28 -29.23 -6.36
N ARG A 65 -7.37 -28.28 -6.22
CA ARG A 65 -7.31 -27.32 -5.11
C ARG A 65 -8.16 -26.10 -5.45
N GLY A 66 -8.58 -25.35 -4.44
CA GLY A 66 -9.30 -24.09 -4.60
C GLY A 66 -8.41 -22.97 -5.12
N LYS A 67 -8.83 -21.72 -4.93
CA LYS A 67 -8.05 -20.55 -5.28
C LYS A 67 -7.06 -20.19 -4.17
N LEU A 68 -5.99 -19.51 -4.52
CA LEU A 68 -5.01 -19.03 -3.55
C LEU A 68 -5.65 -18.17 -2.44
N SER A 69 -6.65 -17.37 -2.81
CA SER A 69 -7.43 -16.54 -1.87
C SER A 69 -8.21 -17.34 -0.80
N ASP A 70 -8.41 -18.63 -0.99
CA ASP A 70 -9.06 -19.51 0.00
C ASP A 70 -8.10 -19.87 1.14
N TYR A 71 -6.81 -19.69 0.95
CA TYR A 71 -5.74 -20.07 1.88
C TYR A 71 -5.07 -18.89 2.57
N CYS A 72 -4.96 -17.74 1.89
CA CYS A 72 -4.24 -16.58 2.42
C CYS A 72 -4.88 -15.27 1.96
N LYS A 73 -4.52 -14.17 2.65
CA LYS A 73 -4.86 -12.82 2.19
C LYS A 73 -3.87 -12.39 1.11
N ILE A 74 -4.32 -11.55 0.16
CA ILE A 74 -3.49 -11.06 -0.93
C ILE A 74 -3.51 -9.53 -0.90
N VAL A 75 -2.33 -8.92 -0.87
CA VAL A 75 -2.12 -7.48 -1.00
C VAL A 75 -1.41 -7.21 -2.32
N ASP A 76 -2.06 -6.45 -3.19
CA ASP A 76 -1.50 -5.99 -4.46
C ASP A 76 -0.86 -4.62 -4.27
N THR A 77 0.47 -4.56 -4.29
CA THR A 77 1.21 -3.31 -4.06
C THR A 77 1.07 -2.31 -5.21
N VAL A 78 0.74 -2.73 -6.43
CA VAL A 78 0.41 -1.80 -7.53
C VAL A 78 -0.89 -1.07 -7.25
N LYS A 79 -1.91 -1.77 -6.75
CA LYS A 79 -3.18 -1.14 -6.37
C LYS A 79 -2.99 -0.20 -5.19
N LEU A 80 -2.24 -0.64 -4.17
CA LEU A 80 -1.91 0.16 -3.00
C LEU A 80 -1.14 1.42 -3.40
N ALA A 81 -0.10 1.29 -4.23
CA ALA A 81 0.70 2.42 -4.68
C ALA A 81 -0.13 3.42 -5.51
N LYS A 82 -1.05 2.95 -6.38
CA LYS A 82 -1.95 3.83 -7.12
C LYS A 82 -2.87 4.66 -6.22
N GLN A 83 -3.29 4.11 -5.08
CA GLN A 83 -4.12 4.81 -4.10
C GLN A 83 -3.32 5.86 -3.33
N LEU A 84 -2.09 5.52 -2.92
CA LEU A 84 -1.24 6.39 -2.11
C LEU A 84 -0.49 7.45 -2.95
N LEU A 85 -0.19 7.15 -4.20
CA LEU A 85 0.63 7.97 -5.10
C LEU A 85 -0.12 8.23 -6.43
N PRO A 86 -1.25 8.91 -6.41
CA PRO A 86 -2.05 9.14 -7.61
C PRO A 86 -1.24 9.89 -8.68
N GLY A 87 -1.31 9.40 -9.93
CA GLY A 87 -0.63 10.00 -11.08
C GLY A 87 0.86 9.67 -11.22
N ARG A 88 1.44 8.84 -10.32
CA ARG A 88 2.84 8.40 -10.42
C ARG A 88 2.96 7.03 -11.08
N ALA A 89 4.16 6.77 -11.64
CA ALA A 89 4.52 5.44 -12.11
C ALA A 89 4.67 4.49 -10.91
N VAL A 90 4.08 3.29 -11.02
CA VAL A 90 3.99 2.31 -9.93
C VAL A 90 4.69 0.99 -10.23
N SER A 91 5.63 0.96 -11.21
CA SER A 91 6.52 -0.20 -11.37
C SER A 91 7.45 -0.32 -10.15
N LEU A 92 7.93 -1.53 -9.85
CA LEU A 92 8.82 -1.77 -8.72
C LEU A 92 10.04 -0.83 -8.75
N ASP A 93 10.70 -0.68 -9.92
CA ASP A 93 11.81 0.25 -10.11
C ASP A 93 11.45 1.72 -9.89
N SER A 94 10.22 2.11 -10.27
CA SER A 94 9.77 3.48 -10.06
C SER A 94 9.49 3.76 -8.59
N LEU A 95 8.99 2.76 -7.86
CA LEU A 95 8.77 2.84 -6.42
C LEU A 95 10.09 2.83 -5.65
N CYS A 96 11.05 1.98 -6.04
CA CYS A 96 12.41 2.00 -5.46
C CYS A 96 13.05 3.39 -5.60
N ARG A 97 13.01 3.97 -6.80
CA ARG A 97 13.52 5.34 -7.03
C ARG A 97 12.77 6.40 -6.22
N TYR A 98 11.46 6.26 -6.07
CA TYR A 98 10.66 7.22 -5.32
C TYR A 98 10.96 7.20 -3.82
N TYR A 99 11.23 6.01 -3.27
CA TYR A 99 11.55 5.81 -1.85
C TYR A 99 13.05 5.75 -1.56
N GLU A 100 13.90 6.04 -2.57
CA GLU A 100 15.37 6.02 -2.45
C GLU A 100 15.92 4.65 -1.99
N ILE A 101 15.26 3.56 -2.44
CA ILE A 101 15.67 2.18 -2.20
C ILE A 101 16.69 1.80 -3.27
N ASP A 102 17.86 1.31 -2.86
CA ASP A 102 18.93 0.90 -3.76
C ASP A 102 18.56 -0.39 -4.52
N ASN A 103 18.37 -0.26 -5.82
CA ASN A 103 18.13 -1.38 -6.73
C ASN A 103 19.29 -1.60 -7.73
N SER A 104 20.47 -1.07 -7.46
CA SER A 104 21.64 -1.14 -8.37
C SER A 104 22.14 -2.57 -8.61
N SER A 105 21.92 -3.48 -7.69
CA SER A 105 22.29 -4.91 -7.82
C SER A 105 21.34 -5.72 -8.73
N ARG A 106 20.25 -5.10 -9.22
CA ARG A 106 19.23 -5.75 -10.05
C ARG A 106 19.67 -5.81 -11.51
N THR A 107 20.55 -6.76 -11.84
CA THR A 107 20.99 -7.03 -13.22
C THR A 107 20.01 -7.90 -13.98
N PHE A 108 19.33 -8.82 -13.30
CA PHE A 108 18.25 -9.66 -13.82
C PHE A 108 17.02 -9.55 -12.92
N HIS A 109 15.84 -9.86 -13.46
CA HIS A 109 14.61 -9.99 -12.65
C HIS A 109 14.64 -11.30 -11.87
N GLY A 110 15.54 -11.39 -10.89
CA GLY A 110 15.62 -12.51 -9.97
C GLY A 110 14.51 -12.44 -8.92
N ALA A 111 13.67 -13.49 -8.84
CA ALA A 111 12.50 -13.50 -7.96
C ALA A 111 12.82 -13.20 -6.50
N LEU A 112 13.98 -13.65 -5.99
CA LEU A 112 14.39 -13.40 -4.60
C LEU A 112 14.73 -11.93 -4.38
N LEU A 113 15.54 -11.34 -5.27
CA LEU A 113 15.90 -9.92 -5.19
C LEU A 113 14.67 -9.01 -5.36
N ASP A 114 13.78 -9.37 -6.29
CA ASP A 114 12.52 -8.63 -6.48
C ASP A 114 11.64 -8.71 -5.23
N ALA A 115 11.62 -9.85 -4.52
CA ALA A 115 10.90 -10.00 -3.26
C ALA A 115 11.51 -9.17 -2.12
N GLU A 116 12.84 -9.07 -2.04
CA GLU A 116 13.55 -8.23 -1.08
C GLU A 116 13.23 -6.75 -1.31
N LEU A 117 13.39 -6.27 -2.55
CA LEU A 117 13.04 -4.90 -2.93
C LEU A 117 11.55 -4.60 -2.68
N LEU A 118 10.67 -5.57 -2.97
CA LEU A 118 9.24 -5.42 -2.72
C LEU A 118 8.93 -5.29 -1.23
N ALA A 119 9.64 -6.03 -0.38
CA ALA A 119 9.47 -5.92 1.08
C ALA A 119 9.82 -4.51 1.57
N GLU A 120 10.93 -3.93 1.10
CA GLU A 120 11.32 -2.57 1.45
C GLU A 120 10.31 -1.53 0.93
N VAL A 121 9.87 -1.67 -0.33
CA VAL A 121 8.85 -0.82 -0.93
C VAL A 121 7.53 -0.92 -0.16
N TYR A 122 7.11 -2.11 0.24
CA TYR A 122 5.88 -2.31 1.00
C TYR A 122 5.94 -1.64 2.38
N VAL A 123 7.06 -1.77 3.08
CA VAL A 123 7.30 -1.07 4.35
C VAL A 123 7.24 0.45 4.15
N ALA A 124 7.87 0.96 3.08
CA ALA A 124 7.86 2.39 2.78
C ALA A 124 6.45 2.91 2.44
N LEU A 125 5.67 2.14 1.65
CA LEU A 125 4.28 2.46 1.33
C LEU A 125 3.37 2.49 2.56
N THR A 126 3.61 1.64 3.55
CA THR A 126 2.72 1.47 4.72
C THR A 126 3.16 2.30 5.91
N ARG A 127 4.42 2.75 6.01
CA ARG A 127 4.92 3.60 7.11
C ARG A 127 4.11 4.88 7.34
N GLY A 128 3.48 5.44 6.29
CA GLY A 128 2.62 6.62 6.41
C GLY A 128 1.21 6.32 6.93
N GLN A 129 0.76 5.06 6.85
CA GLN A 129 -0.58 4.67 7.29
C GLN A 129 -0.66 4.50 8.81
N ASP A 130 0.39 4.04 9.46
CA ASP A 130 0.42 3.87 10.92
C ASP A 130 0.24 5.19 11.68
N VAL A 131 0.61 6.32 11.05
CA VAL A 131 0.43 7.66 11.63
C VAL A 131 -1.02 8.17 11.48
N LEU A 132 -1.76 7.65 10.48
CA LEU A 132 -3.16 8.03 10.23
C LEU A 132 -4.16 6.99 10.77
N GLU A 133 -3.75 5.74 10.92
CA GLU A 133 -4.51 4.69 11.60
C GLU A 133 -4.14 4.56 13.08
N MET A 134 -3.94 5.65 13.80
CA MET A 134 -4.29 5.70 15.20
C MET A 134 -5.83 5.64 15.32
N ARG A 135 -6.43 4.65 14.74
CA ARG A 135 -7.69 4.12 15.22
C ARG A 135 -7.37 3.58 16.61
N ASN A 136 -7.64 4.42 17.59
CA ASN A 136 -7.71 3.97 18.95
C ASN A 136 -8.66 2.76 18.95
N PRO A 137 -8.18 1.52 19.18
CA PRO A 137 -9.05 0.35 19.22
C PRO A 137 -10.16 0.51 20.28
N ASP A 138 -10.00 1.46 21.19
CA ASP A 138 -10.96 1.85 22.20
C ASP A 138 -11.86 3.02 21.77
N ALA A 139 -11.84 3.44 20.50
CA ALA A 139 -12.69 4.54 20.03
C ALA A 139 -14.18 4.27 20.25
N ASP A 140 -14.58 3.01 20.25
CA ASP A 140 -15.95 2.59 20.58
C ASP A 140 -16.20 2.54 22.10
N ASN A 141 -15.15 2.64 22.94
CA ASN A 141 -15.17 2.65 24.40
C ASN A 141 -14.74 3.99 24.99
N LEU A 142 -14.66 5.05 24.20
CA LEU A 142 -14.38 6.36 24.75
C LEU A 142 -15.50 6.71 25.75
N PRO A 143 -15.15 7.12 26.99
CA PRO A 143 -16.15 7.59 27.94
C PRO A 143 -16.91 8.74 27.28
N ALA A 144 -18.23 8.75 27.48
CA ALA A 144 -19.08 9.79 26.91
C ALA A 144 -18.48 11.18 27.22
N ILE A 145 -18.32 11.98 26.16
CA ILE A 145 -17.76 13.33 26.29
C ILE A 145 -18.53 14.04 27.41
N PRO A 146 -17.85 14.54 28.47
CA PRO A 146 -18.54 15.23 29.57
C PRO A 146 -19.39 16.36 28.99
N LYS A 147 -20.65 16.40 29.33
CA LYS A 147 -21.58 17.47 28.87
C LYS A 147 -21.17 18.87 29.32
N ASN A 148 -20.21 18.98 30.21
CA ASN A 148 -19.72 20.23 30.82
C ASN A 148 -18.29 20.55 30.36
N LEU A 149 -18.03 20.50 29.05
CA LEU A 149 -16.78 21.03 28.53
C LEU A 149 -16.74 22.54 28.72
N VAL A 150 -15.70 23.03 29.40
CA VAL A 150 -15.43 24.46 29.46
C VAL A 150 -14.95 24.89 28.09
N VAL A 151 -15.81 25.58 27.36
CA VAL A 151 -15.43 26.18 26.08
C VAL A 151 -14.67 27.47 26.41
N VAL A 152 -13.38 27.49 26.11
CA VAL A 152 -12.57 28.71 26.19
C VAL A 152 -12.87 29.51 24.92
N THR A 153 -13.51 30.67 25.10
CA THR A 153 -13.74 31.62 24.01
C THR A 153 -12.47 32.46 23.81
N ALA A 154 -12.13 32.71 22.54
CA ALA A 154 -11.01 33.57 22.21
C ALA A 154 -11.24 35.00 22.69
N THR A 155 -10.19 35.68 23.14
CA THR A 155 -10.25 37.10 23.54
C THR A 155 -10.40 37.99 22.31
N VAL A 156 -10.79 39.23 22.52
CA VAL A 156 -10.92 40.23 21.44
C VAL A 156 -9.57 40.45 20.73
N GLU A 157 -8.48 40.43 21.49
CA GLU A 157 -7.11 40.60 20.98
C GLU A 157 -6.71 39.39 20.10
N GLU A 158 -7.04 38.17 20.53
CA GLU A 158 -6.75 36.95 19.79
C GLU A 158 -7.54 36.91 18.46
N LEU A 159 -8.82 37.33 18.50
CA LEU A 159 -9.65 37.42 17.28
C LEU A 159 -9.10 38.46 16.30
N ALA A 160 -8.68 39.63 16.79
CA ALA A 160 -8.09 40.68 15.95
C ALA A 160 -6.77 40.21 15.29
N GLU A 161 -5.92 39.49 16.03
CA GLU A 161 -4.69 38.95 15.49
C GLU A 161 -4.97 37.84 14.48
N HIS A 162 -5.97 37.01 14.74
CA HIS A 162 -6.43 35.97 13.81
C HIS A 162 -6.86 36.59 12.45
N GLU A 163 -7.69 37.61 12.46
CA GLU A 163 -8.13 38.33 11.26
C GLU A 163 -6.95 38.96 10.51
N ARG A 164 -6.01 39.56 11.24
CA ARG A 164 -4.79 40.11 10.66
C ARG A 164 -3.96 39.06 9.91
N ILE A 165 -3.84 37.86 10.48
CA ILE A 165 -3.13 36.74 9.85
C ILE A 165 -3.87 36.23 8.63
N LEU A 166 -5.21 36.13 8.68
CA LEU A 166 -6.03 35.75 7.52
C LEU A 166 -5.86 36.73 6.36
N ASP A 167 -5.84 38.05 6.62
CA ASP A 167 -5.62 39.07 5.61
C ASP A 167 -4.24 38.94 4.91
N ILE A 168 -3.19 38.63 5.68
CA ILE A 168 -1.85 38.38 5.14
C ILE A 168 -1.86 37.11 4.27
N ALA A 169 -2.51 36.04 4.72
CA ALA A 169 -2.60 34.79 4.00
C ALA A 169 -3.37 34.99 2.67
N GLU A 170 -4.50 35.69 2.66
CA GLU A 170 -5.29 35.97 1.47
C GLU A 170 -4.52 36.82 0.44
N LYS A 171 -3.80 37.84 0.90
CA LYS A 171 -2.95 38.67 0.04
C LYS A 171 -1.86 37.83 -0.65
N LYS A 172 -1.24 36.90 0.08
CA LYS A 172 -0.19 36.01 -0.47
C LYS A 172 -0.77 34.96 -1.40
N ALA A 173 -1.86 34.32 -1.02
CA ALA A 173 -2.50 33.25 -1.79
C ALA A 173 -3.34 33.76 -2.98
N LYS A 174 -3.67 35.06 -3.03
CA LYS A 174 -4.64 35.65 -3.98
C LYS A 174 -5.99 34.93 -4.02
N ALA A 175 -6.41 34.39 -2.88
CA ALA A 175 -7.65 33.61 -2.72
C ALA A 175 -8.21 33.80 -1.31
N THR A 176 -9.53 33.70 -1.17
CA THR A 176 -10.21 33.77 0.13
C THR A 176 -9.82 32.59 1.01
N ALA A 177 -9.44 32.83 2.26
CA ALA A 177 -9.06 31.81 3.23
C ALA A 177 -10.22 30.80 3.43
N ALA A 178 -9.88 29.51 3.52
CA ALA A 178 -10.87 28.46 3.73
C ALA A 178 -11.71 28.67 5.00
N TRP A 179 -11.10 29.25 6.03
CA TRP A 179 -11.77 29.55 7.29
C TRP A 179 -12.94 30.52 7.13
N ARG A 180 -12.78 31.58 6.33
CA ARG A 180 -13.86 32.53 6.03
C ARG A 180 -14.99 31.91 5.19
N LYS A 181 -14.67 30.89 4.38
CA LYS A 181 -15.67 30.16 3.59
C LYS A 181 -16.55 29.23 4.41
N LEU A 182 -16.06 28.78 5.55
CA LEU A 182 -16.78 27.86 6.46
C LEU A 182 -17.87 28.54 7.28
N GLY A 183 -17.96 29.89 7.24
CA GLY A 183 -19.04 30.62 7.91
C GLY A 183 -19.12 30.35 9.42
N VAL A 184 -17.99 30.29 10.11
CA VAL A 184 -17.99 30.18 11.56
C VAL A 184 -18.67 31.42 12.13
N PRO A 185 -19.78 31.30 12.86
CA PRO A 185 -20.49 32.47 13.40
C PRO A 185 -19.55 33.21 14.35
N THR A 186 -19.21 34.45 13.99
CA THR A 186 -18.73 35.42 14.98
C THR A 186 -19.85 35.61 15.97
N THR A 187 -19.67 35.15 17.21
CA THR A 187 -20.60 35.42 18.28
C THR A 187 -20.62 36.92 18.52
N GLU A 188 -21.56 37.62 17.86
CA GLU A 188 -22.01 38.91 18.37
C GLU A 188 -22.66 38.64 19.71
N GLY A 189 -22.09 39.26 20.74
CA GLY A 189 -22.61 39.18 22.09
C GLY A 189 -23.99 39.80 22.14
N GLU A 190 -24.97 39.03 22.57
CA GLU A 190 -26.15 39.61 23.20
C GLU A 190 -25.87 39.81 24.68
N ALA A 191 -26.04 41.05 25.08
CA ALA A 191 -25.94 41.58 26.41
C ALA A 191 -27.03 41.03 27.38
#